data_0046423c321ee442e92c2ab9d799a177
#
_entry.id   0046423c321ee442e92c2ab9d799a177
#
_cell.length_a   1.000
_cell.length_b   1.000
_cell.length_c   1.000
_cell.angle_alpha   90.00
_cell.angle_beta   90.00
_cell.angle_gamma   90.00
#
_symmetry.space_group_name_H-M   'P 1'
#
loop_
_entity.id
_entity.type
_entity.pdbx_description
1 polymer ?
#
loop_
_entity_poly.entity_id
_entity_poly.type
_entity_poly.pdbx_seq_one_letter_code
_entity_poly.pdbx_strand_id
1 'polypeptide(L)'
;DPLQWMIEQCHKRGMELHAWINPFRAKTKGTTQLASNHIAIQHPERVFDYDGLKILNPGIPENRDYICNIVTDILQRYDVDGLHIDDYFYPYPAAGQRIPDLKEFSLYGGGFGRIQDWRRDNVDIFIKQLGETIHKVKPWVKFGVSPFGIYRNEKSAPNIGSKTNGLQNYDDLYADVLKWVNNGWIDYCVPQIYWEIGNKAADYKELITWWNRYASNRPLYIGEDVLRTVKAADPQNPNSHQLPAKHKLHEQSSNVQGTVLW
;
A
#
# COMPACT_ATOMS: atom_id res chain seq x y z
N ASP A 1 0.56 -21.82 -17.94
CA ASP A 1 0.68 -20.95 -16.78
C ASP A 1 -0.20 -19.70 -16.98
N PRO A 2 -1.19 -19.42 -16.09
CA PRO A 2 -2.11 -18.32 -16.26
C PRO A 2 -1.42 -16.95 -16.28
N LEU A 3 -0.41 -16.74 -15.42
CA LEU A 3 0.31 -15.45 -15.34
C LEU A 3 1.09 -15.19 -16.63
N GLN A 4 1.81 -16.18 -17.10
CA GLN A 4 2.54 -16.08 -18.37
C GLN A 4 1.60 -15.74 -19.54
N TRP A 5 0.44 -16.42 -19.61
CA TRP A 5 -0.56 -16.12 -20.63
C TRP A 5 -1.11 -14.69 -20.54
N MET A 6 -1.39 -14.21 -19.31
CA MET A 6 -1.86 -12.82 -19.10
C MET A 6 -0.82 -11.80 -19.56
N ILE A 7 0.46 -11.99 -19.22
CA ILE A 7 1.57 -11.13 -19.66
C ILE A 7 1.58 -11.04 -21.19
N GLU A 8 1.58 -12.18 -21.87
CA GLU A 8 1.59 -12.26 -23.32
C GLU A 8 0.38 -11.54 -23.96
N GLN A 9 -0.83 -11.70 -23.35
CA GLN A 9 -2.03 -11.04 -23.87
C GLN A 9 -2.01 -9.51 -23.62
N CYS A 10 -1.45 -9.05 -22.51
CA CYS A 10 -1.25 -7.64 -22.23
C CYS A 10 -0.26 -7.03 -23.22
N HIS A 11 0.91 -7.63 -23.37
CA HIS A 11 1.96 -7.13 -24.26
C HIS A 11 1.51 -7.08 -25.73
N LYS A 12 0.78 -8.10 -26.22
CA LYS A 12 0.18 -8.08 -27.58
C LYS A 12 -0.78 -6.90 -27.82
N ARG A 13 -1.29 -6.27 -26.75
CA ARG A 13 -2.22 -5.15 -26.80
C ARG A 13 -1.58 -3.82 -26.40
N GLY A 14 -0.27 -3.79 -26.20
CA GLY A 14 0.46 -2.59 -25.75
C GLY A 14 0.15 -2.21 -24.29
N MET A 15 -0.28 -3.17 -23.46
CA MET A 15 -0.57 -2.95 -22.04
C MET A 15 0.55 -3.53 -21.17
N GLU A 16 0.90 -2.83 -20.12
CA GLU A 16 1.77 -3.34 -19.05
C GLU A 16 0.97 -4.27 -18.12
N LEU A 17 1.65 -5.27 -17.54
CA LEU A 17 1.12 -6.11 -16.48
C LEU A 17 1.94 -5.91 -15.21
N HIS A 18 1.30 -5.42 -14.14
CA HIS A 18 1.91 -5.28 -12.84
C HIS A 18 1.42 -6.39 -11.90
N ALA A 19 2.34 -7.18 -11.37
CA ALA A 19 2.00 -8.22 -10.41
C ALA A 19 1.74 -7.61 -9.04
N TRP A 20 0.53 -7.78 -8.51
CA TRP A 20 0.17 -7.33 -7.17
C TRP A 20 0.33 -8.44 -6.16
N ILE A 21 1.07 -8.16 -5.09
CA ILE A 21 1.26 -9.06 -3.95
C ILE A 21 0.87 -8.37 -2.64
N ASN A 22 0.45 -9.18 -1.66
CA ASN A 22 0.32 -8.75 -0.28
C ASN A 22 1.48 -9.34 0.53
N PRO A 23 2.50 -8.54 0.89
CA PRO A 23 3.78 -9.09 1.34
C PRO A 23 3.73 -9.76 2.71
N PHE A 24 2.97 -9.22 3.68
CA PHE A 24 3.04 -9.68 5.06
C PHE A 24 1.88 -10.59 5.49
N ARG A 25 0.82 -10.72 4.69
CA ARG A 25 -0.32 -11.56 5.05
C ARG A 25 -0.05 -13.03 4.75
N ALA A 26 0.40 -13.77 5.76
CA ALA A 26 0.64 -15.21 5.64
C ALA A 26 -0.64 -16.03 5.60
N LYS A 27 -1.73 -15.56 6.27
CA LYS A 27 -3.02 -16.28 6.29
C LYS A 27 -4.17 -15.29 6.39
N THR A 28 -5.22 -15.49 5.58
CA THR A 28 -6.47 -14.71 5.63
C THR A 28 -7.44 -15.26 6.67
N LYS A 29 -8.43 -14.44 7.07
CA LYS A 29 -9.59 -14.93 7.84
C LYS A 29 -10.31 -16.02 7.04
N GLY A 30 -10.77 -17.05 7.73
CA GLY A 30 -11.49 -18.18 7.10
C GLY A 30 -10.60 -19.25 6.45
N THR A 31 -9.29 -19.05 6.29
CA THR A 31 -8.39 -20.13 5.91
C THR A 31 -8.27 -21.13 7.05
N THR A 32 -8.71 -22.36 6.85
CA THR A 32 -8.73 -23.41 7.87
C THR A 32 -7.47 -24.25 7.89
N GLN A 33 -6.80 -24.41 6.74
CA GLN A 33 -5.63 -25.26 6.61
C GLN A 33 -4.54 -24.58 5.80
N LEU A 34 -3.29 -24.73 6.24
CA LEU A 34 -2.08 -24.32 5.53
C LEU A 34 -1.31 -25.57 5.06
N ALA A 35 -0.64 -25.45 3.94
CA ALA A 35 0.25 -26.50 3.46
C ALA A 35 1.41 -26.72 4.45
N SER A 36 1.90 -27.95 4.58
CA SER A 36 2.97 -28.31 5.52
C SER A 36 4.27 -27.54 5.31
N ASN A 37 4.52 -27.11 4.06
CA ASN A 37 5.68 -26.28 3.69
C ASN A 37 5.43 -24.77 3.76
N HIS A 38 4.26 -24.34 4.25
CA HIS A 38 3.95 -22.93 4.38
C HIS A 38 4.81 -22.26 5.47
N ILE A 39 5.27 -21.04 5.22
CA ILE A 39 6.17 -20.28 6.13
C ILE A 39 5.64 -20.22 7.57
N ALA A 40 4.32 -20.02 7.77
CA ALA A 40 3.71 -19.97 9.09
C ALA A 40 3.66 -21.33 9.82
N ILE A 41 3.92 -22.45 9.11
CA ILE A 41 4.06 -23.81 9.68
C ILE A 41 5.53 -24.11 9.95
N GLN A 42 6.40 -23.78 8.99
CA GLN A 42 7.83 -24.06 9.10
C GLN A 42 8.54 -23.13 10.07
N HIS A 43 8.05 -21.88 10.19
CA HIS A 43 8.62 -20.82 11.01
C HIS A 43 7.54 -20.09 11.81
N PRO A 44 6.87 -20.74 12.78
CA PRO A 44 5.80 -20.13 13.54
C PRO A 44 6.28 -18.93 14.38
N GLU A 45 7.56 -18.86 14.71
CA GLU A 45 8.20 -17.73 15.40
C GLU A 45 8.28 -16.45 14.57
N ARG A 46 8.10 -16.56 13.25
CA ARG A 46 8.15 -15.42 12.32
C ARG A 46 6.80 -14.73 12.09
N VAL A 47 5.73 -15.33 12.55
CA VAL A 47 4.37 -14.82 12.38
C VAL A 47 3.73 -14.50 13.70
N PHE A 48 2.74 -13.63 13.69
CA PHE A 48 1.84 -13.42 14.80
C PHE A 48 0.38 -13.52 14.37
N ASP A 49 -0.48 -13.90 15.30
CA ASP A 49 -1.94 -13.90 15.10
C ASP A 49 -2.50 -12.52 15.46
N TYR A 50 -3.39 -11.99 14.62
CA TYR A 50 -4.05 -10.73 14.85
C TYR A 50 -5.40 -10.70 14.11
N ASP A 51 -6.50 -10.56 14.85
CA ASP A 51 -7.86 -10.46 14.33
C ASP A 51 -8.20 -11.56 13.30
N GLY A 52 -7.81 -12.81 13.59
CA GLY A 52 -8.04 -13.97 12.73
C GLY A 52 -7.10 -14.10 11.52
N LEU A 53 -6.17 -13.17 11.36
CA LEU A 53 -5.09 -13.22 10.37
C LEU A 53 -3.84 -13.86 10.97
N LYS A 54 -2.95 -14.41 10.13
CA LYS A 54 -1.53 -14.58 10.45
C LYS A 54 -0.72 -13.60 9.63
N ILE A 55 0.13 -12.85 10.31
CA ILE A 55 0.95 -11.79 9.72
C ILE A 55 2.42 -12.17 9.89
N LEU A 56 3.20 -12.13 8.81
CA LEU A 56 4.65 -12.11 8.88
C LEU A 56 5.05 -10.83 9.62
N ASN A 57 5.78 -10.96 10.73
CA ASN A 57 6.16 -9.81 11.54
C ASN A 57 7.15 -8.91 10.77
N PRO A 58 6.78 -7.65 10.42
CA PRO A 58 7.67 -6.75 9.69
C PRO A 58 8.93 -6.38 10.46
N GLY A 59 8.89 -6.52 11.80
CA GLY A 59 10.02 -6.27 12.68
C GLY A 59 11.10 -7.34 12.67
N ILE A 60 10.88 -8.47 12.00
CA ILE A 60 11.86 -9.55 11.87
C ILE A 60 12.59 -9.39 10.52
N PRO A 61 13.92 -9.14 10.52
CA PRO A 61 14.70 -8.94 9.30
C PRO A 61 14.56 -10.08 8.28
N GLU A 62 14.58 -11.33 8.74
CA GLU A 62 14.47 -12.52 7.90
C GLU A 62 13.15 -12.61 7.14
N ASN A 63 12.10 -11.96 7.62
CA ASN A 63 10.82 -11.89 6.89
C ASN A 63 10.91 -10.95 5.69
N ARG A 64 11.62 -9.83 5.82
CA ARG A 64 11.86 -8.90 4.71
C ARG A 64 12.71 -9.57 3.63
N ASP A 65 13.76 -10.28 4.02
CA ASP A 65 14.59 -11.05 3.09
C ASP A 65 13.79 -12.16 2.39
N TYR A 66 12.94 -12.87 3.12
CA TYR A 66 12.06 -13.89 2.56
C TYR A 66 11.12 -13.33 1.49
N ILE A 67 10.50 -12.17 1.74
CA ILE A 67 9.62 -11.51 0.76
C ILE A 67 10.42 -11.05 -0.46
N CYS A 68 11.60 -10.46 -0.26
CA CYS A 68 12.48 -10.06 -1.36
C CYS A 68 12.91 -11.25 -2.22
N ASN A 69 13.15 -12.42 -1.62
CA ASN A 69 13.47 -13.65 -2.34
C ASN A 69 12.28 -14.15 -3.18
N ILE A 70 11.05 -14.08 -2.66
CA ILE A 70 9.83 -14.41 -3.43
C ILE A 70 9.69 -13.48 -4.63
N VAL A 71 9.89 -12.17 -4.44
CA VAL A 71 9.83 -11.20 -5.54
C VAL A 71 10.91 -11.45 -6.57
N THR A 72 12.13 -11.78 -6.13
CA THR A 72 13.22 -12.18 -7.03
C THR A 72 12.83 -13.38 -7.89
N ASP A 73 12.23 -14.43 -7.31
CA ASP A 73 11.74 -15.59 -8.05
C ASP A 73 10.67 -15.24 -9.08
N ILE A 74 9.71 -14.37 -8.71
CA ILE A 74 8.68 -13.87 -9.65
C ILE A 74 9.34 -13.15 -10.84
N LEU A 75 10.24 -12.22 -10.56
CA LEU A 75 10.91 -11.42 -11.59
C LEU A 75 11.82 -12.25 -12.51
N GLN A 76 12.45 -13.28 -11.98
CA GLN A 76 13.29 -14.18 -12.78
C GLN A 76 12.48 -15.07 -13.72
N ARG A 77 11.29 -15.48 -13.29
CA ARG A 77 10.43 -16.41 -14.06
C ARG A 77 9.47 -15.73 -15.02
N TYR A 78 9.05 -14.50 -14.71
CA TYR A 78 7.99 -13.81 -15.45
C TYR A 78 8.44 -12.47 -15.97
N ASP A 79 7.94 -12.10 -17.14
CA ASP A 79 8.23 -10.81 -17.78
C ASP A 79 7.15 -9.77 -17.41
N VAL A 80 6.97 -9.54 -16.10
CA VAL A 80 6.09 -8.50 -15.59
C VAL A 80 6.73 -7.12 -15.76
N ASP A 81 5.92 -6.10 -16.01
CA ASP A 81 6.36 -4.72 -16.20
C ASP A 81 6.44 -3.95 -14.88
N GLY A 82 5.74 -4.43 -13.86
CA GLY A 82 5.76 -3.85 -12.54
C GLY A 82 5.46 -4.85 -11.43
N LEU A 83 5.87 -4.48 -10.22
CA LEU A 83 5.43 -5.09 -8.98
C LEU A 83 4.65 -4.06 -8.18
N HIS A 84 3.52 -4.46 -7.63
CA HIS A 84 2.63 -3.59 -6.86
C HIS A 84 2.32 -4.20 -5.49
N ILE A 85 2.34 -3.37 -4.47
CA ILE A 85 1.88 -3.74 -3.12
C ILE A 85 0.85 -2.73 -2.62
N ASP A 86 -0.02 -3.18 -1.74
CA ASP A 86 -1.02 -2.35 -1.07
C ASP A 86 -0.53 -1.80 0.28
N ASP A 87 -1.44 -1.50 1.19
CA ASP A 87 -1.19 -0.86 2.48
C ASP A 87 -1.16 -1.83 3.67
N TYR A 88 -1.12 -3.14 3.42
CA TYR A 88 -1.12 -4.15 4.49
C TYR A 88 0.31 -4.49 4.96
N PHE A 89 0.97 -3.53 5.62
CA PHE A 89 2.26 -3.73 6.28
C PHE A 89 2.06 -4.31 7.69
N TYR A 90 1.80 -3.47 8.67
CA TYR A 90 1.19 -3.87 9.92
C TYR A 90 -0.33 -3.98 9.76
N PRO A 91 -1.02 -4.81 10.57
CA PRO A 91 -2.46 -4.99 10.43
C PRO A 91 -3.23 -3.70 10.79
N TYR A 92 -4.39 -3.53 10.17
CA TYR A 92 -5.33 -2.48 10.55
C TYR A 92 -5.72 -2.63 12.02
N PRO A 93 -5.85 -1.53 12.77
CA PRO A 93 -6.25 -1.57 14.16
C PRO A 93 -7.58 -2.31 14.35
N ALA A 94 -7.62 -3.29 15.24
CA ALA A 94 -8.82 -4.00 15.64
C ALA A 94 -9.15 -3.71 17.10
N ALA A 95 -10.44 -3.53 17.40
CA ALA A 95 -10.89 -3.18 18.75
C ALA A 95 -10.42 -4.20 19.79
N GLY A 96 -9.82 -3.72 20.87
CA GLY A 96 -9.33 -4.55 21.97
C GLY A 96 -8.06 -5.35 21.68
N GLN A 97 -7.48 -5.24 20.49
CA GLN A 97 -6.26 -5.97 20.13
C GLN A 97 -5.02 -5.06 20.10
N ARG A 98 -3.89 -5.66 20.43
CA ARG A 98 -2.56 -5.03 20.31
C ARG A 98 -1.69 -5.91 19.44
N ILE A 99 -0.84 -5.31 18.63
CA ILE A 99 0.17 -6.03 17.85
C ILE A 99 1.15 -6.68 18.83
N PRO A 100 1.35 -8.02 18.77
CA PRO A 100 2.14 -8.74 19.77
C PRO A 100 3.63 -8.82 19.38
N ASP A 101 4.28 -7.67 19.18
CA ASP A 101 5.66 -7.52 18.70
C ASP A 101 6.62 -6.88 19.74
N LEU A 102 6.24 -6.86 21.03
CA LEU A 102 7.08 -6.29 22.09
C LEU A 102 8.40 -7.06 22.28
N LYS A 103 8.38 -8.37 22.07
CA LYS A 103 9.59 -9.20 22.12
C LYS A 103 10.59 -8.78 21.03
N GLU A 104 10.11 -8.63 19.81
CA GLU A 104 10.93 -8.23 18.67
C GLU A 104 11.41 -6.78 18.81
N PHE A 105 10.57 -5.89 19.35
CA PHE A 105 11.01 -4.55 19.74
C PHE A 105 12.15 -4.57 20.76
N SER A 106 12.09 -5.44 21.75
CA SER A 106 13.18 -5.59 22.72
C SER A 106 14.48 -6.13 22.09
N LEU A 107 14.37 -6.96 21.05
CA LEU A 107 15.52 -7.56 20.36
C LEU A 107 16.12 -6.64 19.30
N TYR A 108 15.28 -5.98 18.52
CA TYR A 108 15.69 -5.25 17.30
C TYR A 108 15.44 -3.75 17.38
N GLY A 109 14.71 -3.25 18.38
CA GLY A 109 14.34 -1.84 18.52
C GLY A 109 15.39 -0.97 19.22
N GLY A 110 16.63 -1.42 19.32
CA GLY A 110 17.71 -0.65 19.92
C GLY A 110 17.87 0.73 19.25
N GLY A 111 17.88 1.79 20.07
CA GLY A 111 17.94 3.19 19.58
C GLY A 111 16.59 3.87 19.40
N PHE A 112 15.47 3.14 19.45
CA PHE A 112 14.13 3.74 19.37
C PHE A 112 13.53 3.92 20.77
N GLY A 113 13.12 5.16 21.09
CA GLY A 113 12.40 5.47 22.34
C GLY A 113 10.92 5.04 22.30
N ARG A 114 10.35 4.80 21.11
CA ARG A 114 8.95 4.46 20.92
C ARG A 114 8.80 3.32 19.91
N ILE A 115 7.97 2.33 20.24
CA ILE A 115 7.70 1.20 19.36
C ILE A 115 7.08 1.60 18.02
N GLN A 116 6.29 2.69 17.97
CA GLN A 116 5.69 3.19 16.75
C GLN A 116 6.74 3.69 15.75
N ASP A 117 7.81 4.30 16.23
CA ASP A 117 8.91 4.78 15.38
C ASP A 117 9.70 3.60 14.81
N TRP A 118 9.95 2.58 15.63
CA TRP A 118 10.56 1.33 15.19
C TRP A 118 9.71 0.58 14.16
N ARG A 119 8.39 0.53 14.35
CA ARG A 119 7.48 -0.08 13.35
C ARG A 119 7.54 0.64 12.02
N ARG A 120 7.55 1.97 12.01
CA ARG A 120 7.71 2.76 10.77
C ARG A 120 9.06 2.48 10.10
N ASP A 121 10.12 2.45 10.89
CA ASP A 121 11.46 2.15 10.36
C ASP A 121 11.52 0.76 9.74
N ASN A 122 10.87 -0.26 10.31
CA ASN A 122 10.78 -1.58 9.72
C ASN A 122 10.10 -1.57 8.34
N VAL A 123 9.02 -0.81 8.21
CA VAL A 123 8.32 -0.67 6.92
C VAL A 123 9.18 0.12 5.94
N ASP A 124 9.83 1.18 6.37
CA ASP A 124 10.75 1.98 5.57
C ASP A 124 11.92 1.14 5.02
N ILE A 125 12.56 0.35 5.89
CA ILE A 125 13.62 -0.57 5.48
C ILE A 125 13.10 -1.57 4.45
N PHE A 126 11.91 -2.14 4.68
CA PHE A 126 11.31 -3.09 3.74
C PHE A 126 11.05 -2.47 2.36
N ILE A 127 10.42 -1.29 2.30
CA ILE A 127 10.12 -0.60 1.04
C ILE A 127 11.40 -0.30 0.27
N LYS A 128 12.42 0.23 0.94
CA LYS A 128 13.71 0.50 0.34
C LYS A 128 14.37 -0.77 -0.19
N GLN A 129 14.47 -1.81 0.65
CA GLN A 129 15.08 -3.09 0.29
C GLN A 129 14.35 -3.76 -0.90
N LEU A 130 13.01 -3.70 -0.92
CA LEU A 130 12.22 -4.27 -1.99
C LEU A 130 12.46 -3.53 -3.32
N GLY A 131 12.44 -2.20 -3.32
CA GLY A 131 12.75 -1.39 -4.51
C GLY A 131 14.15 -1.68 -5.05
N GLU A 132 15.16 -1.70 -4.17
CA GLU A 132 16.54 -2.06 -4.54
C GLU A 132 16.64 -3.48 -5.11
N THR A 133 15.92 -4.44 -4.54
CA THR A 133 15.87 -5.83 -5.02
C THR A 133 15.25 -5.91 -6.42
N ILE A 134 14.12 -5.24 -6.64
CA ILE A 134 13.45 -5.22 -7.95
C ILE A 134 14.38 -4.67 -9.02
N HIS A 135 14.94 -3.49 -8.80
CA HIS A 135 15.80 -2.82 -9.78
C HIS A 135 17.15 -3.53 -9.99
N LYS A 136 17.64 -4.25 -8.99
CA LYS A 136 18.85 -5.10 -9.15
C LYS A 136 18.59 -6.29 -10.07
N VAL A 137 17.38 -6.88 -10.00
CA VAL A 137 17.01 -8.06 -10.82
C VAL A 137 16.62 -7.63 -12.22
N LYS A 138 15.73 -6.62 -12.34
CA LYS A 138 15.24 -6.06 -13.61
C LYS A 138 15.09 -4.53 -13.48
N PRO A 139 16.07 -3.73 -13.93
CA PRO A 139 16.07 -2.27 -13.73
C PRO A 139 14.88 -1.52 -14.34
N TRP A 140 14.20 -2.12 -15.30
CA TRP A 140 13.02 -1.52 -15.99
C TRP A 140 11.69 -1.85 -15.34
N VAL A 141 11.65 -2.80 -14.40
CA VAL A 141 10.40 -3.18 -13.70
C VAL A 141 10.05 -2.10 -12.67
N LYS A 142 8.85 -1.57 -12.77
CA LYS A 142 8.35 -0.51 -11.90
C LYS A 142 7.91 -1.07 -10.55
N PHE A 143 8.21 -0.37 -9.47
CA PHE A 143 7.73 -0.67 -8.13
C PHE A 143 6.69 0.35 -7.68
N GLY A 144 5.44 -0.07 -7.50
CA GLY A 144 4.33 0.77 -7.07
C GLY A 144 3.74 0.38 -5.72
N VAL A 145 3.20 1.38 -5.03
CA VAL A 145 2.52 1.19 -3.75
C VAL A 145 1.17 1.89 -3.76
N SER A 146 0.10 1.16 -3.32
CA SER A 146 -1.22 1.74 -3.03
C SER A 146 -1.39 1.95 -1.53
N PRO A 147 -0.97 3.08 -0.96
CA PRO A 147 -1.16 3.37 0.44
C PRO A 147 -2.63 3.71 0.75
N PHE A 148 -3.01 3.64 2.01
CA PHE A 148 -4.30 4.14 2.47
C PHE A 148 -4.49 5.62 2.07
N GLY A 149 -5.73 6.05 1.82
CA GLY A 149 -6.02 7.37 1.24
C GLY A 149 -5.69 8.58 2.12
N ILE A 150 -5.56 8.41 3.43
CA ILE A 150 -5.19 9.47 4.38
C ILE A 150 -3.77 9.25 4.87
N TYR A 151 -2.86 10.19 4.60
CA TYR A 151 -1.51 10.14 5.18
C TYR A 151 -1.54 10.43 6.68
N ARG A 152 -2.01 11.62 7.06
CA ARG A 152 -2.30 12.05 8.44
C ARG A 152 -3.46 13.02 8.46
N ASN A 153 -4.25 13.00 9.51
CA ASN A 153 -5.28 14.03 9.75
C ASN A 153 -4.63 15.33 10.21
N GLU A 154 -5.20 16.48 9.86
CA GLU A 154 -4.73 17.82 10.32
C GLU A 154 -4.65 17.90 11.85
N LYS A 155 -5.60 17.27 12.56
CA LYS A 155 -5.59 17.21 14.03
C LYS A 155 -4.35 16.48 14.59
N SER A 156 -3.84 15.45 13.90
CA SER A 156 -2.64 14.70 14.30
C SER A 156 -1.35 15.39 13.85
N ALA A 157 -1.41 16.15 12.76
CA ALA A 157 -0.26 16.82 12.15
C ALA A 157 -0.68 18.16 11.52
N PRO A 158 -0.83 19.25 12.28
CA PRO A 158 -1.39 20.52 11.81
C PRO A 158 -0.68 21.14 10.60
N ASN A 159 0.62 20.87 10.43
CA ASN A 159 1.42 21.47 9.35
C ASN A 159 1.37 20.69 8.03
N ILE A 160 0.97 19.43 8.06
CA ILE A 160 1.04 18.55 6.89
C ILE A 160 -0.21 17.67 6.70
N GLY A 161 -1.04 17.50 7.72
CA GLY A 161 -2.24 16.67 7.66
C GLY A 161 -3.31 17.24 6.74
N SER A 162 -4.15 16.38 6.20
CA SER A 162 -5.36 16.73 5.46
C SER A 162 -6.54 17.02 6.42
N LYS A 163 -7.53 17.77 5.95
CA LYS A 163 -8.77 18.03 6.69
C LYS A 163 -9.68 16.82 6.71
N THR A 164 -9.21 15.78 7.36
CA THR A 164 -9.85 14.46 7.42
C THR A 164 -9.98 13.98 8.86
N ASN A 165 -10.82 12.95 9.07
CA ASN A 165 -10.98 12.27 10.34
C ASN A 165 -11.15 10.77 10.09
N GLY A 166 -10.05 10.04 9.99
CA GLY A 166 -10.04 8.60 9.70
C GLY A 166 -8.72 7.95 10.07
N LEU A 167 -8.61 6.67 9.73
CA LEU A 167 -7.36 5.90 9.84
C LEU A 167 -6.24 6.61 9.05
N GLN A 168 -5.01 6.51 9.51
CA GLN A 168 -3.87 7.24 8.98
C GLN A 168 -2.73 6.28 8.61
N ASN A 169 -2.08 6.51 7.47
CA ASN A 169 -0.90 5.74 7.09
C ASN A 169 0.19 5.81 8.16
N TYR A 170 0.60 7.04 8.52
CA TYR A 170 1.75 7.28 9.37
C TYR A 170 1.54 6.81 10.81
N ASP A 171 0.40 7.16 11.41
CA ASP A 171 0.16 6.92 12.83
C ASP A 171 -0.42 5.54 13.12
N ASP A 172 -1.29 5.01 12.25
CA ASP A 172 -2.05 3.78 12.50
C ASP A 172 -1.50 2.57 11.76
N LEU A 173 -0.97 2.77 10.53
CA LEU A 173 -0.43 1.70 9.69
C LEU A 173 1.11 1.69 9.64
N TYR A 174 1.75 2.63 10.31
CA TYR A 174 3.21 2.76 10.40
C TYR A 174 3.88 2.92 9.02
N ALA A 175 3.20 3.61 8.09
CA ALA A 175 3.62 3.78 6.70
C ALA A 175 3.97 5.26 6.43
N ASP A 176 5.27 5.57 6.30
CA ASP A 176 5.76 6.91 5.97
C ASP A 176 5.89 7.09 4.44
N VAL A 177 4.74 7.11 3.76
CA VAL A 177 4.65 7.16 2.29
C VAL A 177 5.39 8.35 1.70
N LEU A 178 5.33 9.51 2.34
CA LEU A 178 6.04 10.70 1.85
C LEU A 178 7.56 10.51 1.88
N LYS A 179 8.09 9.80 2.86
CA LYS A 179 9.50 9.44 2.91
C LYS A 179 9.89 8.57 1.70
N TRP A 180 9.05 7.60 1.33
CA TRP A 180 9.32 6.71 0.21
C TRP A 180 9.30 7.46 -1.13
N VAL A 181 8.29 8.31 -1.33
CA VAL A 181 8.16 9.18 -2.51
C VAL A 181 9.36 10.12 -2.63
N ASN A 182 9.72 10.81 -1.53
CA ASN A 182 10.77 11.82 -1.54
C ASN A 182 12.18 11.24 -1.71
N ASN A 183 12.41 10.03 -1.20
CA ASN A 183 13.70 9.34 -1.36
C ASN A 183 13.79 8.50 -2.64
N GLY A 184 12.72 8.39 -3.42
CA GLY A 184 12.72 7.62 -4.64
C GLY A 184 12.78 6.11 -4.45
N TRP A 185 12.24 5.61 -3.34
CA TRP A 185 12.23 4.17 -3.07
C TRP A 185 11.13 3.43 -3.80
N ILE A 186 10.14 4.16 -4.33
CA ILE A 186 9.06 3.65 -5.17
C ILE A 186 9.04 4.41 -6.50
N ASP A 187 8.57 3.77 -7.58
CA ASP A 187 8.49 4.38 -8.91
C ASP A 187 7.18 5.09 -9.15
N TYR A 188 6.09 4.66 -8.48
CA TYR A 188 4.79 5.33 -8.55
C TYR A 188 3.97 5.09 -7.28
N CYS A 189 3.06 6.01 -7.00
CA CYS A 189 2.18 6.00 -5.84
C CYS A 189 0.72 6.01 -6.25
N VAL A 190 -0.12 5.16 -5.60
CA VAL A 190 -1.55 5.04 -5.91
C VAL A 190 -2.37 5.12 -4.62
N PRO A 191 -2.52 6.29 -3.98
CA PRO A 191 -3.31 6.40 -2.77
C PRO A 191 -4.75 5.97 -3.01
N GLN A 192 -5.31 5.17 -2.10
CA GLN A 192 -6.65 4.61 -2.15
C GLN A 192 -7.68 5.65 -1.68
N ILE A 193 -8.09 6.56 -2.57
CA ILE A 193 -9.08 7.60 -2.26
C ILE A 193 -10.49 7.06 -2.57
N TYR A 194 -10.96 6.12 -1.77
CA TYR A 194 -12.19 5.36 -2.02
C TYR A 194 -13.48 6.07 -1.55
N TRP A 195 -13.38 7.32 -1.10
CA TRP A 195 -14.55 8.09 -0.63
C TRP A 195 -15.19 8.93 -1.74
N GLU A 196 -16.39 9.41 -1.46
CA GLU A 196 -17.15 10.28 -2.33
C GLU A 196 -16.68 11.74 -2.22
N ILE A 197 -16.91 12.53 -3.24
CA ILE A 197 -16.87 14.00 -3.15
C ILE A 197 -17.94 14.43 -2.14
N GLY A 198 -17.56 15.24 -1.16
CA GLY A 198 -18.41 15.69 -0.07
C GLY A 198 -18.50 14.73 1.11
N ASN A 199 -17.68 13.68 1.18
CA ASN A 199 -17.62 12.82 2.35
C ASN A 199 -17.14 13.61 3.58
N LYS A 200 -17.90 13.56 4.68
CA LYS A 200 -17.65 14.38 5.88
C LYS A 200 -16.35 14.04 6.61
N ALA A 201 -15.91 12.79 6.53
CA ALA A 201 -14.71 12.33 7.23
C ALA A 201 -13.46 12.37 6.34
N ALA A 202 -13.63 12.18 5.03
CA ALA A 202 -12.53 12.06 4.08
C ALA A 202 -13.02 12.50 2.70
N ASP A 203 -13.17 13.81 2.49
CA ASP A 203 -13.62 14.34 1.21
C ASP A 203 -12.59 14.05 0.11
N TYR A 204 -13.07 13.46 -0.98
CA TYR A 204 -12.26 13.14 -2.14
C TYR A 204 -11.49 14.37 -2.67
N LYS A 205 -12.15 15.53 -2.75
CA LYS A 205 -11.55 16.77 -3.24
C LYS A 205 -10.39 17.24 -2.34
N GLU A 206 -10.57 17.14 -1.03
CA GLU A 206 -9.51 17.43 -0.06
C GLU A 206 -8.31 16.51 -0.29
N LEU A 207 -8.56 15.20 -0.39
CA LEU A 207 -7.50 14.19 -0.50
C LEU A 207 -6.74 14.27 -1.81
N ILE A 208 -7.40 14.41 -2.96
CA ILE A 208 -6.68 14.54 -4.24
C ILE A 208 -5.82 15.80 -4.27
N THR A 209 -6.32 16.91 -3.72
CA THR A 209 -5.56 18.16 -3.59
C THR A 209 -4.33 17.97 -2.71
N TRP A 210 -4.50 17.26 -1.59
CA TRP A 210 -3.42 16.97 -0.66
C TRP A 210 -2.33 16.09 -1.31
N TRP A 211 -2.72 14.96 -1.91
CA TRP A 211 -1.78 14.05 -2.57
C TRP A 211 -1.07 14.72 -3.75
N ASN A 212 -1.78 15.48 -4.58
CA ASN A 212 -1.21 16.25 -5.69
C ASN A 212 -0.12 17.21 -5.21
N ARG A 213 -0.29 17.82 -4.03
CA ARG A 213 0.68 18.74 -3.45
C ARG A 213 1.90 18.05 -2.85
N TYR A 214 1.70 16.97 -2.09
CA TYR A 214 2.75 16.41 -1.25
C TYR A 214 3.45 15.18 -1.84
N ALA A 215 2.87 14.49 -2.81
CA ALA A 215 3.43 13.30 -3.43
C ALA A 215 3.92 13.53 -4.88
N SER A 216 4.37 14.75 -5.20
CA SER A 216 4.73 15.16 -6.57
C SER A 216 6.08 14.65 -7.07
N ASN A 217 6.92 14.07 -6.22
CA ASN A 217 8.25 13.58 -6.59
C ASN A 217 8.24 12.21 -7.29
N ARG A 218 7.07 11.59 -7.42
CA ARG A 218 6.86 10.35 -8.16
C ARG A 218 5.55 10.41 -8.94
N PRO A 219 5.41 9.68 -10.06
CA PRO A 219 4.14 9.50 -10.74
C PRO A 219 3.03 9.16 -9.74
N LEU A 220 1.96 9.95 -9.77
CA LEU A 220 0.81 9.82 -8.88
C LEU A 220 -0.40 9.35 -9.71
N TYR A 221 -0.97 8.24 -9.31
CA TYR A 221 -2.25 7.75 -9.81
C TYR A 221 -3.26 7.74 -8.65
N ILE A 222 -4.54 7.84 -8.93
CA ILE A 222 -5.56 7.81 -7.88
C ILE A 222 -6.29 6.48 -7.89
N GLY A 223 -6.26 5.77 -6.77
CA GLY A 223 -7.04 4.55 -6.55
C GLY A 223 -8.51 4.89 -6.30
N GLU A 224 -9.43 4.30 -7.08
CA GLU A 224 -10.86 4.54 -7.05
C GLU A 224 -11.62 3.25 -6.71
N ASP A 225 -12.56 3.33 -5.76
CA ASP A 225 -13.63 2.34 -5.61
C ASP A 225 -14.71 2.63 -6.65
N VAL A 226 -14.72 1.85 -7.73
CA VAL A 226 -15.67 2.04 -8.85
C VAL A 226 -17.10 1.90 -8.37
N LEU A 227 -17.40 0.88 -7.57
CA LEU A 227 -18.77 0.60 -7.12
C LEU A 227 -19.31 1.73 -6.27
N ARG A 228 -18.52 2.25 -5.34
CA ARG A 228 -18.88 3.39 -4.51
C ARG A 228 -19.03 4.66 -5.35
N THR A 229 -18.11 4.91 -6.26
CA THR A 229 -18.09 6.09 -7.14
C THR A 229 -19.33 6.15 -8.06
N VAL A 230 -19.73 5.01 -8.66
CA VAL A 230 -20.93 4.99 -9.54
C VAL A 230 -22.26 4.93 -8.78
N LYS A 231 -22.26 4.59 -7.51
CA LYS A 231 -23.45 4.66 -6.64
C LYS A 231 -23.66 6.05 -6.03
N ALA A 232 -22.60 6.84 -5.90
CA ALA A 232 -22.69 8.18 -5.33
C ALA A 232 -23.18 9.18 -6.37
N ALA A 233 -24.22 9.95 -6.03
CA ALA A 233 -24.69 11.05 -6.88
C ALA A 233 -23.67 12.19 -6.92
N ASP A 234 -23.51 12.81 -8.08
CA ASP A 234 -22.70 14.02 -8.23
C ASP A 234 -23.38 15.18 -7.48
N PRO A 235 -22.71 15.86 -6.54
CA PRO A 235 -23.28 16.99 -5.82
C PRO A 235 -23.76 18.15 -6.71
N GLN A 236 -23.19 18.32 -7.90
CA GLN A 236 -23.55 19.36 -8.87
C GLN A 236 -24.54 18.89 -9.93
N ASN A 237 -24.70 17.59 -10.10
CA ASN A 237 -25.65 16.98 -11.04
C ASN A 237 -26.23 15.68 -10.47
N PRO A 238 -27.29 15.77 -9.63
CA PRO A 238 -27.87 14.61 -8.94
C PRO A 238 -28.35 13.47 -9.86
N ASN A 239 -28.52 13.72 -11.14
CA ASN A 239 -28.89 12.70 -12.14
C ASN A 239 -27.66 11.95 -12.73
N SER A 240 -26.46 12.28 -12.27
CA SER A 240 -25.21 11.65 -12.68
C SER A 240 -24.48 11.05 -11.48
N HIS A 241 -23.65 10.04 -11.71
CA HIS A 241 -22.70 9.53 -10.72
C HIS A 241 -21.41 10.38 -10.67
N GLN A 242 -20.58 10.17 -9.63
CA GLN A 242 -19.42 11.03 -9.38
C GLN A 242 -18.22 10.81 -10.28
N LEU A 243 -18.15 9.76 -11.09
CA LEU A 243 -16.97 9.44 -11.88
C LEU A 243 -16.54 10.61 -12.82
N PRO A 244 -17.45 11.25 -13.59
CA PRO A 244 -17.08 12.40 -14.41
C PRO A 244 -16.55 13.60 -13.60
N ALA A 245 -17.13 13.85 -12.42
CA ALA A 245 -16.68 14.93 -11.55
C ALA A 245 -15.29 14.67 -10.95
N LYS A 246 -15.00 13.42 -10.58
CA LYS A 246 -13.69 12.98 -10.14
C LYS A 246 -12.64 13.11 -11.25
N HIS A 247 -12.95 12.70 -12.48
CA HIS A 247 -12.06 12.90 -13.62
C HIS A 247 -11.70 14.37 -13.86
N LYS A 248 -12.65 15.29 -13.74
CA LYS A 248 -12.34 16.73 -13.82
C LYS A 248 -11.35 17.18 -12.75
N LEU A 249 -11.42 16.63 -11.54
CA LEU A 249 -10.45 16.91 -10.48
C LEU A 249 -9.05 16.36 -10.83
N HIS A 250 -8.97 15.20 -11.50
CA HIS A 250 -7.70 14.67 -12.01
C HIS A 250 -7.07 15.61 -13.04
N GLU A 251 -7.84 16.08 -14.03
CA GLU A 251 -7.38 17.02 -15.06
C GLU A 251 -6.87 18.34 -14.46
N GLN A 252 -7.42 18.77 -13.32
CA GLN A 252 -7.01 19.96 -12.58
C GLN A 252 -5.81 19.73 -11.67
N SER A 253 -5.35 18.49 -11.53
CA SER A 253 -4.30 18.07 -10.60
C SER A 253 -3.03 17.73 -11.40
N SER A 254 -2.09 18.67 -11.49
CA SER A 254 -0.93 18.63 -12.40
C SER A 254 -0.03 17.38 -12.25
N ASN A 255 0.01 16.77 -11.07
CA ASN A 255 0.84 15.60 -10.78
C ASN A 255 0.07 14.27 -10.91
N VAL A 256 -1.26 14.30 -11.04
CA VAL A 256 -2.08 13.10 -11.23
C VAL A 256 -1.99 12.66 -12.69
N GLN A 257 -1.47 11.47 -12.92
CA GLN A 257 -1.24 10.92 -14.26
C GLN A 257 -2.34 9.96 -14.73
N GLY A 258 -3.20 9.53 -13.83
CA GLY A 258 -4.29 8.62 -14.18
C GLY A 258 -5.01 8.03 -12.97
N THR A 259 -5.85 7.04 -13.25
CA THR A 259 -6.73 6.38 -12.29
C THR A 259 -6.47 4.88 -12.27
N VAL A 260 -6.47 4.29 -11.09
CA VAL A 260 -6.51 2.84 -10.89
C VAL A 260 -7.89 2.47 -10.36
N LEU A 261 -8.63 1.69 -11.11
CA LEU A 261 -9.98 1.27 -10.78
C LEU A 261 -9.96 -0.06 -10.01
N TRP A 262 -10.61 -0.05 -8.82
CA TRP A 262 -10.77 -1.21 -7.95
C TRP A 262 -12.22 -1.68 -7.89
#